data_1a6adaa899bfb16cc5710b64ca3edcd7
#
_entry.id   1a6adaa899bfb16cc5710b64ca3edcd7
#
_cell.length_a   1.000
_cell.length_b   1.000
_cell.length_c   1.000
_cell.angle_alpha   90.00
_cell.angle_beta   90.00
_cell.angle_gamma   90.00
#
_symmetry.space_group_name_H-M   'P 1'
#
loop_
_entity.id
_entity.type
_entity.pdbx_description
1 polymer ?
#
loop_
_entity_poly.entity_id
_entity_poly.type
_entity_poly.pdbx_seq_one_letter_code
_entity_poly.pdbx_strand_id
1 'polypeptide(L)'
;MKELLQNEVGSTVDLWEAAYLRFETPEEEIAKFTRRLERLGVDQWPKEWRVVELFCGRGNGLHALARLGFRQLEGVDLSPRLLAEYKGDAKCYAHDCRELPFENGSKDAAIVQGGLHHLSMLPGDLERVFSELRRVVRPEGHVVFVEPWLTPFLRLAHKVSGTRLARRFSVKLDALATMIENERQTYENWLSRPQEISGLAHRYFRVEQESVAWGKWNFVGKPRQFSGTSDR
;
A
#
# COMPACT_ATOMS: atom_id res chain seq x y z
N MET A 1 15.23 -24.49 -15.23
CA MET A 1 15.52 -23.66 -14.04
C MET A 1 14.64 -22.39 -13.99
N LYS A 2 14.51 -21.59 -15.06
CA LYS A 2 13.59 -20.43 -15.09
C LYS A 2 12.11 -20.83 -14.96
N GLU A 3 11.65 -21.89 -15.63
CA GLU A 3 10.27 -22.38 -15.52
C GLU A 3 9.92 -22.95 -14.12
N LEU A 4 10.87 -23.61 -13.45
CA LEU A 4 10.67 -24.10 -12.08
C LEU A 4 10.52 -22.94 -11.10
N LEU A 5 11.33 -21.87 -11.23
CA LEU A 5 11.22 -20.67 -10.42
C LEU A 5 9.91 -19.91 -10.68
N GLN A 6 9.44 -19.84 -11.91
CA GLN A 6 8.14 -19.24 -12.25
C GLN A 6 6.96 -20.03 -11.69
N ASN A 7 7.04 -21.35 -11.68
CA ASN A 7 5.99 -22.21 -11.11
C ASN A 7 5.94 -22.14 -9.57
N GLU A 8 7.10 -22.05 -8.90
CA GLU A 8 7.15 -21.89 -7.43
C GLU A 8 6.63 -20.50 -7.00
N VAL A 9 7.00 -19.44 -7.71
CA VAL A 9 6.49 -18.08 -7.45
C VAL A 9 4.98 -18.01 -7.70
N GLY A 10 4.47 -18.62 -8.76
CA GLY A 10 3.04 -18.69 -9.05
C GLY A 10 2.26 -19.41 -7.95
N SER A 11 2.76 -20.54 -7.46
CA SER A 11 2.09 -21.32 -6.40
C SER A 11 2.05 -20.59 -5.06
N THR A 12 3.09 -19.81 -4.73
CA THR A 12 3.16 -19.04 -3.49
C THR A 12 2.20 -17.85 -3.50
N VAL A 13 2.10 -17.15 -4.64
CA VAL A 13 1.15 -16.06 -4.86
C VAL A 13 -0.29 -16.56 -4.74
N ASP A 14 -0.61 -17.71 -5.34
CA ASP A 14 -1.94 -18.30 -5.30
C ASP A 14 -2.34 -18.72 -3.87
N LEU A 15 -1.39 -19.25 -3.08
CA LEU A 15 -1.63 -19.60 -1.68
C LEU A 15 -1.87 -18.36 -0.80
N TRP A 16 -1.09 -17.30 -1.02
CA TRP A 16 -1.28 -16.03 -0.31
C TRP A 16 -2.65 -15.44 -0.63
N GLU A 17 -3.02 -15.40 -1.90
CA GLU A 17 -4.29 -14.84 -2.36
C GLU A 17 -5.49 -15.64 -1.82
N ALA A 18 -5.41 -16.96 -1.82
CA ALA A 18 -6.44 -17.82 -1.22
C ALA A 18 -6.55 -17.59 0.30
N ALA A 19 -5.43 -17.35 1.00
CA ALA A 19 -5.43 -17.00 2.42
C ALA A 19 -6.04 -15.60 2.63
N TYR A 20 -5.69 -14.63 1.80
CA TYR A 20 -6.21 -13.28 1.86
C TYR A 20 -7.75 -13.25 1.74
N LEU A 21 -8.33 -13.96 0.77
CA LEU A 21 -9.77 -14.06 0.59
C LEU A 21 -10.50 -14.76 1.75
N ARG A 22 -9.81 -15.66 2.48
CA ARG A 22 -10.35 -16.26 3.71
C ARG A 22 -10.25 -15.33 4.92
N PHE A 23 -9.29 -14.40 4.91
CA PHE A 23 -9.12 -13.42 5.96
C PHE A 23 -10.17 -12.32 5.90
N GLU A 24 -10.43 -11.77 4.70
CA GLU A 24 -11.34 -10.66 4.49
C GLU A 24 -11.99 -10.73 3.10
N THR A 25 -13.29 -10.52 3.04
CA THR A 25 -13.99 -10.41 1.76
C THR A 25 -13.68 -9.07 1.08
N PRO A 26 -13.79 -8.97 -0.26
CA PRO A 26 -13.62 -7.68 -0.95
C PRO A 26 -14.52 -6.57 -0.37
N GLU A 27 -15.75 -6.89 -0.01
CA GLU A 27 -16.70 -5.95 0.55
C GLU A 27 -16.30 -5.44 1.96
N GLU A 28 -15.84 -6.36 2.82
CA GLU A 28 -15.29 -6.00 4.14
C GLU A 28 -14.06 -5.09 3.99
N GLU A 29 -13.20 -5.37 3.02
CA GLU A 29 -11.99 -4.59 2.75
C GLU A 29 -12.33 -3.21 2.20
N ILE A 30 -13.22 -3.10 1.22
CA ILE A 30 -13.66 -1.81 0.68
C ILE A 30 -14.25 -0.95 1.81
N ALA A 31 -15.12 -1.52 2.65
CA ALA A 31 -15.68 -0.81 3.80
C ALA A 31 -14.62 -0.40 4.82
N LYS A 32 -13.60 -1.23 5.05
CA LYS A 32 -12.44 -0.92 5.90
C LYS A 32 -11.62 0.24 5.32
N PHE A 33 -11.33 0.21 4.02
CA PHE A 33 -10.59 1.25 3.33
C PHE A 33 -11.35 2.57 3.33
N THR A 34 -12.65 2.56 3.04
CA THR A 34 -13.50 3.76 3.11
C THR A 34 -13.40 4.42 4.48
N ARG A 35 -13.70 3.68 5.57
CA ARG A 35 -13.62 4.22 6.94
C ARG A 35 -12.22 4.73 7.33
N ARG A 36 -11.17 4.12 6.79
CA ARG A 36 -9.78 4.55 7.02
C ARG A 36 -9.49 5.87 6.31
N LEU A 37 -9.86 5.99 5.05
CA LEU A 37 -9.70 7.20 4.26
C LEU A 37 -10.49 8.38 4.86
N GLU A 38 -11.70 8.14 5.35
CA GLU A 38 -12.49 9.13 6.12
C GLU A 38 -11.74 9.61 7.37
N ARG A 39 -11.18 8.69 8.18
CA ARG A 39 -10.40 9.07 9.38
C ARG A 39 -9.14 9.88 9.06
N LEU A 40 -8.61 9.73 7.86
CA LEU A 40 -7.45 10.48 7.37
C LEU A 40 -7.85 11.79 6.66
N GLY A 41 -9.15 12.12 6.63
CA GLY A 41 -9.67 13.36 6.03
C GLY A 41 -9.70 13.35 4.51
N VAL A 42 -9.51 12.20 3.86
CA VAL A 42 -9.52 12.08 2.40
C VAL A 42 -10.91 12.37 1.82
N ASP A 43 -11.97 12.10 2.57
CA ASP A 43 -13.35 12.44 2.20
C ASP A 43 -13.62 13.95 2.10
N GLN A 44 -12.75 14.80 2.68
CA GLN A 44 -12.83 16.25 2.59
C GLN A 44 -12.16 16.83 1.35
N TRP A 45 -11.38 16.02 0.59
CA TRP A 45 -10.69 16.49 -0.60
C TRP A 45 -11.65 16.74 -1.76
N PRO A 46 -11.33 17.66 -2.69
CA PRO A 46 -12.12 17.91 -3.89
C PRO A 46 -12.31 16.64 -4.71
N LYS A 47 -13.56 16.34 -5.12
CA LYS A 47 -13.92 15.08 -5.77
C LYS A 47 -13.48 15.00 -7.23
N GLU A 48 -13.11 16.12 -7.82
CA GLU A 48 -12.50 16.27 -9.13
C GLU A 48 -10.98 16.01 -9.16
N TRP A 49 -10.35 15.78 -8.00
CA TRP A 49 -8.92 15.48 -7.93
C TRP A 49 -8.59 14.19 -8.67
N ARG A 50 -7.46 14.25 -9.38
CA ARG A 50 -6.83 13.08 -10.03
C ARG A 50 -6.07 12.28 -8.99
N VAL A 51 -6.66 11.19 -8.56
CA VAL A 51 -6.10 10.34 -7.50
C VAL A 51 -5.56 9.06 -8.09
N VAL A 52 -4.33 8.71 -7.75
CA VAL A 52 -3.73 7.42 -8.10
C VAL A 52 -3.55 6.55 -6.87
N GLU A 53 -3.95 5.29 -6.96
CA GLU A 53 -3.63 4.26 -5.97
C GLU A 53 -2.51 3.37 -6.49
N LEU A 54 -1.41 3.25 -5.74
CA LEU A 54 -0.34 2.29 -6.04
C LEU A 54 -0.57 1.01 -5.26
N PHE A 55 -0.11 -0.11 -5.83
CA PHE A 55 -0.39 -1.46 -5.32
C PHE A 55 -1.89 -1.71 -5.23
N CYS A 56 -2.64 -1.26 -6.24
CA CYS A 56 -4.10 -1.28 -6.19
C CYS A 56 -4.70 -2.69 -6.31
N GLY A 57 -3.91 -3.68 -6.71
CA GLY A 57 -4.35 -5.07 -6.85
C GLY A 57 -5.62 -5.20 -7.68
N ARG A 58 -6.66 -5.79 -7.08
CA ARG A 58 -7.99 -5.94 -7.68
C ARG A 58 -8.91 -4.72 -7.51
N GLY A 59 -8.35 -3.58 -7.05
CA GLY A 59 -9.02 -2.27 -7.02
C GLY A 59 -9.97 -2.04 -5.85
N ASN A 60 -9.84 -2.76 -4.73
CA ASN A 60 -10.70 -2.55 -3.56
C ASN A 60 -10.54 -1.13 -2.97
N GLY A 61 -9.34 -0.55 -3.01
CA GLY A 61 -9.10 0.84 -2.63
C GLY A 61 -9.67 1.83 -3.63
N LEU A 62 -9.61 1.54 -4.93
CA LEU A 62 -10.26 2.34 -5.97
C LEU A 62 -11.78 2.36 -5.79
N HIS A 63 -12.40 1.22 -5.45
CA HIS A 63 -13.82 1.19 -5.09
C HIS A 63 -14.14 2.00 -3.83
N ALA A 64 -13.27 1.99 -2.82
CA ALA A 64 -13.43 2.81 -1.63
C ALA A 64 -13.37 4.31 -1.97
N LEU A 65 -12.42 4.73 -2.81
CA LEU A 65 -12.32 6.11 -3.29
C LEU A 65 -13.54 6.53 -4.13
N ALA A 66 -14.02 5.66 -5.01
CA ALA A 66 -15.24 5.91 -5.77
C ALA A 66 -16.47 6.09 -4.86
N ARG A 67 -16.59 5.30 -3.76
CA ARG A 67 -17.64 5.49 -2.73
C ARG A 67 -17.55 6.82 -2.01
N LEU A 68 -16.34 7.35 -1.83
CA LEU A 68 -16.12 8.70 -1.29
C LEU A 68 -16.42 9.81 -2.29
N GLY A 69 -16.78 9.47 -3.53
CA GLY A 69 -17.22 10.40 -4.57
C GLY A 69 -16.14 10.86 -5.53
N PHE A 70 -14.91 10.34 -5.46
CA PHE A 70 -13.86 10.66 -6.43
C PHE A 70 -14.20 10.09 -7.81
N ARG A 71 -13.94 10.86 -8.88
CA ARG A 71 -14.31 10.52 -10.25
C ARG A 71 -13.12 10.30 -11.17
N GLN A 72 -11.95 10.88 -10.85
CA GLN A 72 -10.74 10.78 -11.64
C GLN A 72 -9.74 9.85 -10.93
N LEU A 73 -9.99 8.55 -11.04
CA LEU A 73 -9.24 7.52 -10.37
C LEU A 73 -8.36 6.74 -11.34
N GLU A 74 -7.14 6.47 -10.91
CA GLU A 74 -6.21 5.61 -11.61
C GLU A 74 -5.56 4.63 -10.62
N GLY A 75 -5.22 3.43 -11.12
CA GLY A 75 -4.56 2.39 -10.33
C GLY A 75 -3.26 1.93 -10.98
N VAL A 76 -2.27 1.60 -10.18
CA VAL A 76 -1.01 0.99 -10.63
C VAL A 76 -0.74 -0.25 -9.81
N ASP A 77 -0.48 -1.37 -10.49
CA ASP A 77 -0.06 -2.63 -9.87
C ASP A 77 0.84 -3.41 -10.83
N LEU A 78 1.74 -4.24 -10.29
CA LEU A 78 2.59 -5.11 -11.11
C LEU A 78 1.86 -6.32 -11.69
N SER A 79 0.72 -6.70 -11.13
CA SER A 79 -0.01 -7.91 -11.50
C SER A 79 -1.12 -7.63 -12.51
N PRO A 80 -0.92 -7.92 -13.81
CA PRO A 80 -2.00 -7.81 -14.81
C PRO A 80 -3.20 -8.71 -14.46
N ARG A 81 -2.96 -9.83 -13.76
CA ARG A 81 -4.01 -10.75 -13.32
C ARG A 81 -4.95 -10.10 -12.31
N LEU A 82 -4.40 -9.46 -11.27
CA LEU A 82 -5.20 -8.76 -10.28
C LEU A 82 -5.95 -7.57 -10.89
N LEU A 83 -5.29 -6.81 -11.75
CA LEU A 83 -5.91 -5.69 -12.47
C LEU A 83 -7.10 -6.13 -13.34
N ALA A 84 -7.04 -7.34 -13.93
CA ALA A 84 -8.13 -7.90 -14.73
C ALA A 84 -9.39 -8.23 -13.91
N GLU A 85 -9.25 -8.38 -12.58
CA GLU A 85 -10.38 -8.61 -11.67
C GLU A 85 -11.14 -7.33 -11.31
N TYR A 86 -10.51 -6.16 -11.49
CA TYR A 86 -11.15 -4.87 -11.23
C TYR A 86 -12.34 -4.62 -12.16
N LYS A 87 -13.48 -4.25 -11.59
CA LYS A 87 -14.75 -4.04 -12.33
C LYS A 87 -15.32 -2.62 -12.12
N GLY A 88 -14.46 -1.63 -11.91
CA GLY A 88 -14.85 -0.23 -11.80
C GLY A 88 -14.40 0.58 -13.00
N ASP A 89 -14.60 1.91 -12.91
CA ASP A 89 -14.34 2.87 -14.00
C ASP A 89 -12.93 3.47 -13.99
N ALA A 90 -12.11 3.18 -12.96
CA ALA A 90 -10.76 3.69 -12.87
C ALA A 90 -9.85 3.08 -13.94
N LYS A 91 -8.96 3.89 -14.50
CA LYS A 91 -7.95 3.39 -15.44
C LYS A 91 -6.80 2.73 -14.67
N CYS A 92 -6.53 1.47 -14.99
CA CYS A 92 -5.48 0.70 -14.33
C CYS A 92 -4.30 0.42 -15.26
N TYR A 93 -3.08 0.46 -14.69
CA TYR A 93 -1.83 0.28 -15.40
C TYR A 93 -1.03 -0.88 -14.77
N ALA A 94 -0.66 -1.85 -15.58
CA ALA A 94 0.29 -2.90 -15.18
C ALA A 94 1.71 -2.31 -15.26
N HIS A 95 2.18 -1.70 -14.16
CA HIS A 95 3.44 -0.96 -14.16
C HIS A 95 4.14 -1.01 -12.81
N ASP A 96 5.46 -0.80 -12.83
CA ASP A 96 6.28 -0.72 -11.63
C ASP A 96 6.09 0.64 -10.93
N CYS A 97 5.79 0.63 -9.64
CA CYS A 97 5.64 1.84 -8.84
C CYS A 97 6.95 2.64 -8.65
N ARG A 98 8.11 2.03 -8.99
CA ARG A 98 9.43 2.68 -8.98
C ARG A 98 9.70 3.51 -10.24
N GLU A 99 8.82 3.43 -11.24
CA GLU A 99 8.88 4.17 -12.50
C GLU A 99 7.44 4.37 -13.00
N LEU A 100 6.77 5.44 -12.56
CA LEU A 100 5.35 5.64 -12.83
C LEU A 100 5.10 6.21 -14.23
N PRO A 101 4.08 5.71 -14.96
CA PRO A 101 3.79 6.14 -16.33
C PRO A 101 3.01 7.48 -16.38
N PHE A 102 3.37 8.43 -15.52
CA PHE A 102 2.69 9.70 -15.38
C PHE A 102 3.64 10.88 -15.52
N GLU A 103 3.13 12.00 -16.02
CA GLU A 103 3.86 13.25 -16.12
C GLU A 103 4.08 13.88 -14.73
N ASN A 104 5.09 14.75 -14.64
CA ASN A 104 5.39 15.51 -13.44
C ASN A 104 4.18 16.36 -13.00
N GLY A 105 3.81 16.31 -11.73
CA GLY A 105 2.72 17.09 -11.16
C GLY A 105 1.34 16.77 -11.74
N SER A 106 1.19 15.63 -12.44
CA SER A 106 -0.07 15.26 -13.09
C SER A 106 -1.12 14.71 -12.14
N LYS A 107 -0.79 14.43 -10.88
CA LYS A 107 -1.71 13.90 -9.87
C LYS A 107 -1.92 14.91 -8.74
N ASP A 108 -3.15 14.96 -8.24
CA ASP A 108 -3.52 15.76 -7.08
C ASP A 108 -3.29 14.99 -5.78
N ALA A 109 -3.44 13.66 -5.81
CA ALA A 109 -3.08 12.80 -4.68
C ALA A 109 -2.62 11.41 -5.12
N ALA A 110 -1.80 10.77 -4.26
CA ALA A 110 -1.39 9.39 -4.38
C ALA A 110 -1.64 8.64 -3.07
N ILE A 111 -2.14 7.42 -3.16
CA ILE A 111 -2.53 6.61 -2.00
C ILE A 111 -1.88 5.24 -2.09
N VAL A 112 -1.35 4.75 -0.97
CA VAL A 112 -0.85 3.38 -0.81
C VAL A 112 -1.43 2.78 0.45
N GLN A 113 -2.10 1.65 0.33
CA GLN A 113 -2.71 0.95 1.44
C GLN A 113 -2.22 -0.50 1.53
N GLY A 114 -1.12 -0.72 2.22
CA GLY A 114 -0.55 -2.06 2.42
C GLY A 114 0.24 -2.58 1.23
N GLY A 115 1.06 -1.73 0.60
CA GLY A 115 1.85 -2.07 -0.58
C GLY A 115 3.35 -1.89 -0.41
N LEU A 116 3.79 -0.86 0.32
CA LEU A 116 5.22 -0.54 0.43
C LEU A 116 6.05 -1.65 1.11
N HIS A 117 5.43 -2.42 2.00
CA HIS A 117 6.12 -3.53 2.68
C HIS A 117 6.42 -4.74 1.77
N HIS A 118 5.89 -4.77 0.55
CA HIS A 118 6.25 -5.77 -0.46
C HIS A 118 7.56 -5.45 -1.19
N LEU A 119 8.09 -4.23 -1.04
CA LEU A 119 9.36 -3.84 -1.66
C LEU A 119 10.51 -4.67 -1.10
N SER A 120 11.28 -5.29 -2.00
CA SER A 120 12.29 -6.30 -1.63
C SER A 120 13.60 -5.69 -1.16
N MET A 121 14.02 -4.55 -1.74
CA MET A 121 15.30 -3.90 -1.46
C MET A 121 15.12 -2.57 -0.71
N LEU A 122 14.93 -2.66 0.60
CA LEU A 122 14.87 -1.47 1.46
C LEU A 122 16.27 -1.01 1.90
N PRO A 123 16.54 0.31 1.93
CA PRO A 123 15.63 1.42 1.62
C PRO A 123 15.55 1.80 0.14
N GLY A 124 16.39 1.24 -0.73
CA GLY A 124 16.58 1.70 -2.09
C GLY A 124 15.31 1.71 -2.96
N ASP A 125 14.50 0.64 -2.92
CA ASP A 125 13.23 0.60 -3.65
C ASP A 125 12.23 1.63 -3.11
N LEU A 126 12.17 1.80 -1.78
CA LEU A 126 11.28 2.79 -1.16
C LEU A 126 11.67 4.22 -1.54
N GLU A 127 12.97 4.51 -1.62
CA GLU A 127 13.48 5.81 -2.06
C GLU A 127 13.08 6.13 -3.50
N ARG A 128 13.13 5.13 -4.40
CA ARG A 128 12.64 5.25 -5.78
C ARG A 128 11.14 5.55 -5.82
N VAL A 129 10.34 4.78 -5.08
CA VAL A 129 8.88 5.00 -5.02
C VAL A 129 8.56 6.40 -4.49
N PHE A 130 9.22 6.84 -3.42
CA PHE A 130 9.00 8.19 -2.88
C PHE A 130 9.47 9.31 -3.82
N SER A 131 10.54 9.08 -4.57
CA SER A 131 10.97 9.99 -5.63
C SER A 131 9.92 10.13 -6.72
N GLU A 132 9.37 9.00 -7.19
CA GLU A 132 8.31 9.00 -8.19
C GLU A 132 7.02 9.64 -7.69
N LEU A 133 6.58 9.32 -6.47
CA LEU A 133 5.43 9.97 -5.85
C LEU A 133 5.60 11.48 -5.75
N ARG A 134 6.79 11.94 -5.35
CA ARG A 134 7.12 13.38 -5.32
C ARG A 134 7.13 14.00 -6.71
N ARG A 135 7.53 13.27 -7.74
CA ARG A 135 7.56 13.72 -9.13
C ARG A 135 6.15 13.86 -9.70
N VAL A 136 5.30 12.85 -9.50
CA VAL A 136 3.98 12.78 -10.14
C VAL A 136 2.90 13.56 -9.40
N VAL A 137 3.01 13.70 -8.07
CA VAL A 137 2.07 14.48 -7.27
C VAL A 137 2.46 15.95 -7.31
N ARG A 138 1.50 16.85 -7.61
CA ARG A 138 1.76 18.29 -7.62
C ARG A 138 2.21 18.79 -6.24
N PRO A 139 2.91 19.92 -6.14
CA PRO A 139 3.48 20.42 -4.89
C PRO A 139 2.50 20.58 -3.73
N GLU A 140 1.27 21.02 -4.02
CA GLU A 140 0.19 21.18 -3.04
C GLU A 140 -0.72 19.95 -2.93
N GLY A 141 -0.39 18.89 -3.67
CA GLY A 141 -1.09 17.62 -3.61
C GLY A 141 -0.74 16.81 -2.36
N HIS A 142 -1.37 15.65 -2.20
CA HIS A 142 -1.22 14.84 -1.00
C HIS A 142 -0.73 13.43 -1.32
N VAL A 143 -0.01 12.85 -0.37
CA VAL A 143 0.29 11.41 -0.33
C VAL A 143 -0.28 10.81 0.94
N VAL A 144 -0.81 9.59 0.83
CA VAL A 144 -1.30 8.80 1.97
C VAL A 144 -0.63 7.44 1.97
N PHE A 145 -0.05 7.07 3.10
CA PHE A 145 0.50 5.73 3.33
C PHE A 145 -0.20 5.09 4.51
N VAL A 146 -0.63 3.84 4.36
CA VAL A 146 -1.15 3.02 5.44
C VAL A 146 -0.49 1.66 5.38
N GLU A 147 0.46 1.43 6.26
CA GLU A 147 1.32 0.24 6.22
C GLU A 147 1.32 -0.51 7.56
N PRO A 148 1.65 -1.80 7.58
CA PRO A 148 1.86 -2.52 8.83
C PRO A 148 3.00 -1.88 9.63
N TRP A 149 2.84 -1.83 10.96
CA TRP A 149 3.83 -1.27 11.84
C TRP A 149 3.95 -2.06 13.13
N LEU A 150 5.17 -2.31 13.58
CA LEU A 150 5.42 -3.14 14.75
C LEU A 150 5.02 -2.43 16.05
N THR A 151 3.80 -2.69 16.49
CA THR A 151 3.26 -2.24 17.77
C THR A 151 3.15 -3.39 18.76
N PRO A 152 2.98 -3.14 20.08
CA PRO A 152 2.68 -4.18 21.04
C PRO A 152 1.47 -5.03 20.65
N PHE A 153 0.43 -4.41 20.09
CA PHE A 153 -0.76 -5.10 19.56
C PHE A 153 -0.38 -6.07 18.43
N LEU A 154 0.40 -5.62 17.44
CA LEU A 154 0.77 -6.46 16.31
C LEU A 154 1.67 -7.62 16.74
N ARG A 155 2.61 -7.38 17.70
CA ARG A 155 3.41 -8.45 18.29
C ARG A 155 2.55 -9.52 18.98
N LEU A 156 1.53 -9.10 19.73
CA LEU A 156 0.59 -10.02 20.35
C LEU A 156 -0.21 -10.79 19.29
N ALA A 157 -0.72 -10.11 18.27
CA ALA A 157 -1.46 -10.73 17.18
C ALA A 157 -0.62 -11.79 16.45
N HIS A 158 0.65 -11.50 16.15
CA HIS A 158 1.59 -12.47 15.55
C HIS A 158 1.84 -13.67 16.48
N LYS A 159 2.04 -13.42 17.77
CA LYS A 159 2.26 -14.50 18.74
C LYS A 159 1.04 -15.43 18.82
N VAL A 160 -0.16 -14.86 18.82
CA VAL A 160 -1.41 -15.63 18.89
C VAL A 160 -1.65 -16.39 17.59
N SER A 161 -1.55 -15.74 16.43
CA SER A 161 -1.76 -16.39 15.12
C SER A 161 -0.72 -17.49 14.83
N GLY A 162 0.48 -17.40 15.39
CA GLY A 162 1.51 -18.43 15.29
C GLY A 162 1.21 -19.70 16.07
N THR A 163 0.21 -19.72 16.96
CA THR A 163 -0.12 -20.92 17.75
C THR A 163 -1.02 -21.88 16.99
N ARG A 164 -0.71 -23.18 17.03
CA ARG A 164 -1.54 -24.22 16.38
C ARG A 164 -2.99 -24.20 16.86
N LEU A 165 -3.21 -23.89 18.13
CA LEU A 165 -4.56 -23.84 18.72
C LEU A 165 -5.39 -22.70 18.13
N ALA A 166 -4.84 -21.48 18.07
CA ALA A 166 -5.53 -20.32 17.51
C ALA A 166 -5.87 -20.53 16.02
N ARG A 167 -4.95 -21.08 15.23
CA ARG A 167 -5.17 -21.43 13.82
C ARG A 167 -6.30 -22.44 13.62
N ARG A 168 -6.41 -23.43 14.53
CA ARG A 168 -7.47 -24.45 14.46
C ARG A 168 -8.87 -23.88 14.76
N PHE A 169 -8.97 -22.87 15.62
CA PHE A 169 -10.24 -22.31 16.07
C PHE A 169 -10.67 -21.06 15.33
N SER A 170 -9.81 -20.44 14.52
CA SER A 170 -10.12 -19.23 13.79
C SER A 170 -9.55 -19.24 12.38
N VAL A 171 -10.45 -19.30 11.39
CA VAL A 171 -10.10 -19.21 9.96
C VAL A 171 -9.33 -17.92 9.65
N LYS A 172 -9.69 -16.79 10.29
CA LYS A 172 -9.00 -15.51 10.11
C LYS A 172 -7.57 -15.53 10.67
N LEU A 173 -7.33 -16.19 11.81
CA LEU A 173 -5.99 -16.32 12.37
C LEU A 173 -5.10 -17.27 11.57
N ASP A 174 -5.67 -18.35 11.03
CA ASP A 174 -4.96 -19.25 10.12
C ASP A 174 -4.61 -18.53 8.81
N ALA A 175 -5.53 -17.80 8.22
CA ALA A 175 -5.31 -17.01 7.03
C ALA A 175 -4.23 -15.94 7.24
N LEU A 176 -4.28 -15.21 8.37
CA LEU A 176 -3.25 -14.23 8.73
C LEU A 176 -1.87 -14.88 8.87
N ALA A 177 -1.77 -16.01 9.54
CA ALA A 177 -0.51 -16.73 9.68
C ALA A 177 0.03 -17.18 8.32
N THR A 178 -0.83 -17.70 7.44
CA THR A 178 -0.46 -18.14 6.10
C THR A 178 0.05 -16.96 5.25
N MET A 179 -0.60 -15.80 5.30
CA MET A 179 -0.12 -14.60 4.60
C MET A 179 1.26 -14.16 5.09
N ILE A 180 1.46 -14.08 6.41
CA ILE A 180 2.75 -13.72 7.01
C ILE A 180 3.85 -14.74 6.63
N GLU A 181 3.54 -16.03 6.59
CA GLU A 181 4.48 -17.08 6.20
C GLU A 181 4.94 -16.92 4.75
N ASN A 182 4.03 -16.56 3.82
CA ASN A 182 4.35 -16.39 2.40
C ASN A 182 5.10 -15.09 2.08
N GLU A 183 4.92 -14.03 2.90
CA GLU A 183 5.57 -12.72 2.70
C GLU A 183 6.63 -12.43 3.76
N ARG A 184 7.01 -13.42 4.55
CA ARG A 184 7.84 -13.24 5.75
C ARG A 184 9.05 -12.37 5.52
N GLN A 185 9.79 -12.57 4.43
CA GLN A 185 11.06 -11.89 4.18
C GLN A 185 10.87 -10.37 3.99
N THR A 186 9.95 -9.95 3.15
CA THR A 186 9.68 -8.52 2.89
C THR A 186 8.99 -7.89 4.08
N TYR A 187 8.04 -8.58 4.67
CA TYR A 187 7.28 -8.12 5.83
C TYR A 187 8.16 -7.91 7.07
N GLU A 188 9.01 -8.88 7.44
CA GLU A 188 9.95 -8.75 8.55
C GLU A 188 11.02 -7.70 8.28
N ASN A 189 11.52 -7.60 7.03
CA ASN A 189 12.45 -6.55 6.62
C ASN A 189 11.85 -5.15 6.82
N TRP A 190 10.59 -4.96 6.42
CA TRP A 190 9.84 -3.72 6.65
C TRP A 190 9.68 -3.42 8.14
N LEU A 191 9.16 -4.36 8.93
CA LEU A 191 8.89 -4.17 10.36
C LEU A 191 10.15 -3.93 11.20
N SER A 192 11.33 -4.34 10.71
CA SER A 192 12.60 -4.14 11.41
C SER A 192 13.22 -2.75 11.22
N ARG A 193 12.69 -1.89 10.31
CA ARG A 193 13.31 -0.62 9.90
C ARG A 193 12.42 0.61 10.12
N PRO A 194 11.68 0.74 11.24
CA PRO A 194 10.68 1.82 11.38
C PRO A 194 11.30 3.21 11.30
N GLN A 195 12.48 3.46 11.90
CA GLN A 195 13.13 4.78 11.88
C GLN A 195 13.64 5.15 10.48
N GLU A 196 14.18 4.17 9.75
CA GLU A 196 14.66 4.38 8.39
C GLU A 196 13.51 4.73 7.43
N ILE A 197 12.40 3.97 7.52
CA ILE A 197 11.21 4.17 6.70
C ILE A 197 10.55 5.53 6.99
N SER A 198 10.29 5.84 8.27
CA SER A 198 9.68 7.13 8.63
C SER A 198 10.61 8.30 8.33
N GLY A 199 11.92 8.16 8.58
CA GLY A 199 12.92 9.17 8.24
C GLY A 199 12.98 9.45 6.74
N LEU A 200 12.84 8.42 5.92
CA LEU A 200 12.78 8.55 4.47
C LEU A 200 11.48 9.27 4.04
N ALA A 201 10.33 8.90 4.59
CA ALA A 201 9.07 9.59 4.31
C ALA A 201 9.15 11.09 4.68
N HIS A 202 9.71 11.43 5.84
CA HIS A 202 9.90 12.81 6.28
C HIS A 202 10.88 13.60 5.40
N ARG A 203 11.84 12.93 4.74
CA ARG A 203 12.75 13.55 3.77
C ARG A 203 12.02 13.96 2.50
N TYR A 204 11.14 13.11 1.97
CA TYR A 204 10.43 13.35 0.71
C TYR A 204 9.14 14.17 0.87
N PHE A 205 8.51 14.08 2.05
CA PHE A 205 7.20 14.67 2.28
C PHE A 205 7.17 15.54 3.55
N ARG A 206 6.44 16.64 3.49
CA ARG A 206 6.08 17.41 4.67
C ARG A 206 4.88 16.76 5.33
N VAL A 207 5.03 16.32 6.57
CA VAL A 207 3.98 15.66 7.33
C VAL A 207 2.84 16.63 7.61
N GLU A 208 1.61 16.20 7.39
CA GLU A 208 0.39 16.87 7.82
C GLU A 208 -0.30 16.08 8.93
N GLN A 209 -0.32 14.75 8.81
CA GLN A 209 -0.83 13.86 9.85
C GLN A 209 0.02 12.59 9.87
N GLU A 210 0.39 12.14 11.07
CA GLU A 210 1.08 10.88 11.27
C GLU A 210 0.60 10.21 12.55
N SER A 211 0.34 8.92 12.50
CA SER A 211 -0.05 8.14 13.67
C SER A 211 0.34 6.69 13.55
N VAL A 212 0.65 6.08 14.69
CA VAL A 212 0.90 4.64 14.80
C VAL A 212 -0.09 4.06 15.80
N ALA A 213 -1.01 3.24 15.33
CA ALA A 213 -2.01 2.60 16.15
C ALA A 213 -2.45 1.25 15.57
N TRP A 214 -2.81 0.30 16.43
CA TRP A 214 -3.40 -0.99 16.05
C TRP A 214 -2.62 -1.76 14.98
N GLY A 215 -1.29 -1.70 15.03
CA GLY A 215 -0.42 -2.39 14.08
C GLY A 215 -0.31 -1.71 12.71
N LYS A 216 -0.70 -0.44 12.61
CA LYS A 216 -0.63 0.35 11.39
C LYS A 216 0.09 1.68 11.61
N TRP A 217 0.89 2.06 10.64
CA TRP A 217 1.41 3.40 10.43
C TRP A 217 0.53 4.09 9.39
N ASN A 218 -0.02 5.24 9.77
CA ASN A 218 -0.82 6.10 8.91
C ASN A 218 -0.06 7.40 8.73
N PHE A 219 0.11 7.82 7.50
CA PHE A 219 0.84 9.01 7.11
C PHE A 219 0.07 9.78 6.06
N VAL A 220 -0.12 11.07 6.27
CA VAL A 220 -0.60 12.03 5.27
C VAL A 220 0.42 13.14 5.17
N GLY A 221 0.85 13.47 3.96
CA GLY A 221 1.84 14.52 3.73
C GLY A 221 1.76 15.11 2.33
N LYS A 222 2.55 16.16 2.12
CA LYS A 222 2.71 16.84 0.82
C LYS A 222 4.13 16.70 0.28
N PRO A 223 4.33 16.61 -1.03
CA PRO A 223 5.66 16.60 -1.63
C PRO A 223 6.52 17.75 -1.15
N ARG A 224 7.77 17.46 -0.69
CA ARG A 224 8.74 18.52 -0.40
C ARG A 224 9.34 19.02 -1.70
N GLN A 225 9.40 20.33 -1.83
CA GLN A 225 10.21 20.98 -2.83
C GLN A 225 11.68 20.94 -2.33
N PHE A 226 12.59 20.32 -3.04
CA PHE A 226 13.99 20.60 -2.83
C PHE A 226 14.26 21.95 -3.50
N SER A 227 14.62 22.96 -2.72
CA SER A 227 15.22 24.17 -3.28
C SER A 227 16.43 23.71 -4.08
N GLY A 228 16.32 23.77 -5.40
CA GLY A 228 17.46 23.54 -6.26
C GLY A 228 18.48 24.64 -5.99
N THR A 229 19.47 24.37 -5.16
CA THR A 229 20.76 25.03 -5.29
C THR A 229 21.32 24.55 -6.61
N SER A 230 21.15 25.38 -7.62
CA SER A 230 21.89 25.33 -8.85
C SER A 230 23.36 25.61 -8.48
N ASP A 231 24.08 24.58 -8.06
CA ASP A 231 25.53 24.61 -8.13
C ASP A 231 25.91 24.30 -9.58
N ARG A 232 26.20 25.40 -10.29
CA ARG A 232 26.90 25.40 -11.58
C ARG A 232 28.39 25.16 -11.34
#